data_5b2856bac40bcb7e4addb8b29c0bbec8
#
_entry.id   5b2856bac40bcb7e4addb8b29c0bbec8
#
_cell.length_a   1.000
_cell.length_b   1.000
_cell.length_c   1.000
_cell.angle_alpha   90.00
_cell.angle_beta   90.00
_cell.angle_gamma   90.00
#
_symmetry.space_group_name_H-M   'P 1'
#
loop_
_entity.id
_entity.type
_entity.pdbx_description
1 polymer ?
#
loop_
_entity_poly.entity_id
_entity_poly.type
_entity_poly.pdbx_seq_one_letter_code
_entity_poly.pdbx_strand_id
1 'polypeptide(L)'
;MWCPALAGLLLLLTACREAPPLPADRAIVILISIDGWRWDYLERFSPPTLSRLAAEGVRAEGLIPQFPSKTFPNHYTIVTGLTLAHHGIVSNNMQAPDIPGTFSMSNRDVQADPRWWGGDPIWNTAERQGKVAAAMFWPGSETKVGGRQATFWRDFDDDLPNHERVSQLIEWLKLPEGKRPSFLTLYFSDLDNAGHRWGPDSDQAREAALRVDRSVGELVAGVASAGLTDRVNYVIVSDHGMAALSRDRMIVVDDYLDPATADIVDWSPVLGLSPNDGDVEKMYAALKDKHPHLHVYRRDEIPAVYGLAGHPRVSPIVGIADEGWYITSRAETDRWLQHERNPPGGTHGYDARAKSMQGLFIAAGPRLRRGLVVKPFENIHLYNLMCAVIGIAPSKNDGNPAVIQDMLR
;
A
#
# COMPACT_ATOMS: atom_id res chain seq x y z
N MET A 1 -22.04 43.14 -66.57
CA MET A 1 -20.95 43.16 -65.58
C MET A 1 -21.52 42.63 -64.27
N TRP A 2 -21.24 41.37 -63.94
CA TRP A 2 -21.68 40.74 -62.72
C TRP A 2 -20.50 40.66 -61.73
N CYS A 3 -20.68 41.27 -60.56
CA CYS A 3 -19.75 41.09 -59.40
C CYS A 3 -20.18 39.93 -58.58
N PRO A 4 -19.34 38.94 -58.19
CA PRO A 4 -19.68 37.93 -57.19
C PRO A 4 -19.36 38.45 -55.80
N ALA A 5 -20.35 38.41 -54.91
CA ALA A 5 -20.19 38.64 -53.47
C ALA A 5 -19.47 37.42 -52.80
N LEU A 6 -18.31 37.66 -52.25
CA LEU A 6 -17.63 36.70 -51.35
C LEU A 6 -18.35 36.69 -50.00
N ALA A 7 -19.01 35.59 -49.67
CA ALA A 7 -19.49 35.29 -48.33
C ALA A 7 -18.36 34.70 -47.50
N GLY A 8 -17.80 35.50 -46.58
CA GLY A 8 -16.81 35.06 -45.61
C GLY A 8 -17.46 34.22 -44.50
N LEU A 9 -17.11 32.95 -44.46
CA LEU A 9 -17.53 32.01 -43.37
C LEU A 9 -16.64 32.27 -42.14
N LEU A 10 -17.17 32.99 -41.14
CA LEU A 10 -16.52 33.12 -39.83
C LEU A 10 -16.71 31.80 -39.05
N LEU A 11 -15.65 31.02 -38.99
CA LEU A 11 -15.53 29.88 -38.04
C LEU A 11 -15.35 30.47 -36.64
N LEU A 12 -16.41 30.47 -35.83
CA LEU A 12 -16.37 30.68 -34.38
C LEU A 12 -15.73 29.46 -33.73
N LEU A 13 -14.42 29.54 -33.46
CA LEU A 13 -13.73 28.64 -32.54
C LEU A 13 -14.26 28.93 -31.14
N THR A 14 -15.28 28.18 -30.73
CA THR A 14 -15.66 28.09 -29.31
C THR A 14 -14.54 27.36 -28.59
N ALA A 15 -13.61 28.10 -27.97
CA ALA A 15 -12.70 27.54 -26.99
C ALA A 15 -13.55 26.95 -25.86
N CYS A 16 -13.54 25.63 -25.75
CA CYS A 16 -14.07 24.94 -24.56
C CYS A 16 -13.28 25.47 -23.35
N ARG A 17 -13.84 26.47 -22.66
CA ARG A 17 -13.34 26.85 -21.35
C ARG A 17 -13.56 25.64 -20.42
N GLU A 18 -12.49 25.05 -19.95
CA GLU A 18 -12.60 24.05 -18.88
C GLU A 18 -13.38 24.67 -17.71
N ALA A 19 -14.37 23.91 -17.21
CA ALA A 19 -15.09 24.31 -16.02
C ALA A 19 -14.10 24.50 -14.85
N PRO A 20 -14.33 25.50 -13.98
CA PRO A 20 -13.48 25.68 -12.81
C PRO A 20 -13.45 24.40 -11.96
N PRO A 21 -12.31 24.08 -11.34
CA PRO A 21 -12.19 22.86 -10.53
C PRO A 21 -13.21 22.89 -9.38
N LEU A 22 -13.72 21.70 -9.03
CA LEU A 22 -14.64 21.52 -7.91
C LEU A 22 -14.04 22.12 -6.62
N PRO A 23 -14.81 22.91 -5.84
CA PRO A 23 -14.37 23.35 -4.51
C PRO A 23 -13.92 22.19 -3.62
N ALA A 24 -12.77 22.34 -2.95
CA ALA A 24 -12.16 21.26 -2.19
C ALA A 24 -13.02 20.75 -1.02
N ASP A 25 -13.83 21.63 -0.43
CA ASP A 25 -14.77 21.30 0.65
C ASP A 25 -15.87 20.31 0.25
N ARG A 26 -16.17 20.20 -1.05
CA ARG A 26 -17.13 19.27 -1.62
C ARG A 26 -16.52 18.02 -2.27
N ALA A 27 -15.20 17.97 -2.35
CA ALA A 27 -14.51 16.84 -2.94
C ALA A 27 -14.58 15.59 -2.04
N ILE A 28 -14.59 14.45 -2.68
CA ILE A 28 -14.55 13.13 -2.04
C ILE A 28 -13.30 12.41 -2.56
N VAL A 29 -12.54 11.77 -1.68
CA VAL A 29 -11.45 10.86 -2.04
C VAL A 29 -11.87 9.44 -1.71
N ILE A 30 -11.73 8.55 -2.68
CA ILE A 30 -11.75 7.09 -2.47
C ILE A 30 -10.32 6.60 -2.68
N LEU A 31 -9.67 6.21 -1.59
CA LEU A 31 -8.37 5.56 -1.59
C LEU A 31 -8.58 4.06 -1.78
N ILE A 32 -8.11 3.54 -2.90
CA ILE A 32 -8.24 2.13 -3.26
C ILE A 32 -6.84 1.50 -3.22
N SER A 33 -6.65 0.48 -2.39
CA SER A 33 -5.44 -0.33 -2.42
C SER A 33 -5.72 -1.66 -3.11
N ILE A 34 -4.84 -2.00 -4.05
CA ILE A 34 -4.77 -3.31 -4.68
C ILE A 34 -3.42 -3.91 -4.25
N ASP A 35 -3.46 -4.73 -3.19
CA ASP A 35 -2.29 -5.31 -2.57
C ASP A 35 -1.44 -6.08 -3.58
N GLY A 36 -0.11 -5.90 -3.54
CA GLY A 36 0.84 -6.61 -4.39
C GLY A 36 0.78 -6.26 -5.89
N TRP A 37 0.14 -5.14 -6.27
CA TRP A 37 0.09 -4.72 -7.69
C TRP A 37 1.44 -4.12 -8.11
N ARG A 38 2.24 -4.90 -8.85
CA ARG A 38 3.54 -4.48 -9.36
C ARG A 38 3.42 -3.40 -10.44
N TRP A 39 4.37 -2.48 -10.49
CA TRP A 39 4.41 -1.29 -11.37
C TRP A 39 4.09 -1.56 -12.85
N ASP A 40 4.48 -2.73 -13.39
CA ASP A 40 4.36 -3.10 -14.80
C ASP A 40 3.03 -3.79 -15.16
N TYR A 41 2.19 -4.15 -14.18
CA TYR A 41 0.97 -4.93 -14.44
C TYR A 41 -0.08 -4.16 -15.23
N LEU A 42 -0.07 -2.81 -15.14
CA LEU A 42 -0.98 -1.99 -15.94
C LEU A 42 -0.75 -2.19 -17.44
N GLU A 43 0.52 -2.29 -17.86
CA GLU A 43 0.88 -2.52 -19.27
C GLU A 43 0.80 -4.00 -19.64
N ARG A 44 1.26 -4.90 -18.77
CA ARG A 44 1.30 -6.34 -19.03
C ARG A 44 -0.08 -7.00 -19.11
N PHE A 45 -0.98 -6.62 -18.20
CA PHE A 45 -2.29 -7.24 -18.08
C PHE A 45 -3.39 -6.47 -18.79
N SER A 46 -3.15 -5.21 -19.11
CA SER A 46 -4.06 -4.30 -19.81
C SER A 46 -5.47 -4.27 -19.20
N PRO A 47 -5.63 -4.05 -17.88
CA PRO A 47 -6.91 -4.00 -17.20
C PRO A 47 -7.72 -2.80 -17.72
N PRO A 48 -8.92 -3.00 -18.29
CA PRO A 48 -9.60 -1.93 -19.04
C PRO A 48 -10.01 -0.72 -18.20
N THR A 49 -10.50 -0.92 -16.98
CA THR A 49 -10.92 0.18 -16.09
C THR A 49 -9.74 1.00 -15.60
N LEU A 50 -8.71 0.32 -15.06
CA LEU A 50 -7.52 0.98 -14.53
C LEU A 50 -6.72 1.67 -15.64
N SER A 51 -6.61 1.06 -16.82
CA SER A 51 -5.95 1.68 -17.99
C SER A 51 -6.65 2.96 -18.44
N ARG A 52 -7.99 2.96 -18.44
CA ARG A 52 -8.79 4.17 -18.75
C ARG A 52 -8.58 5.25 -17.69
N LEU A 53 -8.67 4.91 -16.40
CA LEU A 53 -8.45 5.87 -15.31
C LEU A 53 -7.03 6.45 -15.33
N ALA A 54 -6.03 5.64 -15.65
CA ALA A 54 -4.65 6.08 -15.81
C ALA A 54 -4.47 7.05 -17.00
N ALA A 55 -5.14 6.79 -18.11
CA ALA A 55 -5.10 7.67 -19.30
C ALA A 55 -5.85 8.99 -19.06
N GLU A 56 -6.95 8.97 -18.33
CA GLU A 56 -7.77 10.13 -18.02
C GLU A 56 -7.24 10.97 -16.83
N GLY A 57 -6.36 10.42 -16.01
CA GLY A 57 -5.85 11.02 -14.79
C GLY A 57 -4.34 11.21 -14.76
N VAL A 58 -3.77 11.03 -13.58
CA VAL A 58 -2.33 10.98 -13.30
C VAL A 58 -1.93 9.54 -13.06
N ARG A 59 -0.83 9.08 -13.65
CA ARG A 59 -0.18 7.82 -13.29
C ARG A 59 1.29 8.02 -13.01
N ALA A 60 1.88 7.21 -12.12
CA ALA A 60 3.32 7.15 -11.96
C ALA A 60 3.93 5.99 -12.74
N GLU A 61 5.22 6.11 -13.10
CA GLU A 61 6.03 5.02 -13.63
C GLU A 61 6.34 3.94 -12.57
N GLY A 62 5.96 4.19 -11.32
CA GLY A 62 6.05 3.31 -10.16
C GLY A 62 5.85 4.07 -8.86
N LEU A 63 5.20 3.45 -7.87
CA LEU A 63 5.09 3.95 -6.51
C LEU A 63 6.11 3.23 -5.63
N ILE A 64 7.04 3.97 -5.07
CA ILE A 64 8.15 3.43 -4.27
C ILE A 64 7.65 3.23 -2.83
N PRO A 65 7.65 1.97 -2.30
CA PRO A 65 7.29 1.73 -0.92
C PRO A 65 8.42 2.15 0.04
N GLN A 66 8.14 2.10 1.34
CA GLN A 66 9.16 2.15 2.38
C GLN A 66 9.72 0.74 2.64
N PHE A 67 10.96 0.65 3.15
CA PHE A 67 11.55 -0.63 3.55
C PHE A 67 11.20 -1.00 5.00
N PRO A 68 10.86 -2.28 5.27
CA PRO A 68 10.62 -3.34 4.31
C PRO A 68 9.33 -3.11 3.50
N SER A 69 9.36 -3.52 2.23
CA SER A 69 8.21 -3.40 1.33
C SER A 69 7.13 -4.43 1.66
N LYS A 70 6.53 -4.30 2.85
CA LYS A 70 5.51 -5.18 3.44
C LYS A 70 4.18 -4.45 3.61
N THR A 71 3.12 -5.20 3.71
CA THR A 71 1.71 -4.75 3.70
C THR A 71 1.38 -3.73 4.78
N PHE A 72 1.52 -4.09 6.06
CA PHE A 72 1.10 -3.23 7.16
C PHE A 72 1.90 -1.93 7.25
N PRO A 73 3.25 -1.97 7.18
CA PRO A 73 4.06 -0.76 7.17
C PRO A 73 3.65 0.22 6.06
N ASN A 74 3.49 -0.28 4.83
CA ASN A 74 3.27 0.59 3.68
C ASN A 74 1.84 1.11 3.59
N HIS A 75 0.84 0.31 3.92
CA HIS A 75 -0.52 0.82 4.05
C HIS A 75 -0.62 1.92 5.10
N TYR A 76 0.08 1.77 6.23
CA TYR A 76 0.03 2.77 7.28
C TYR A 76 0.84 4.03 6.95
N THR A 77 1.96 3.89 6.23
CA THR A 77 2.67 5.03 5.63
C THR A 77 1.77 5.85 4.70
N ILE A 78 1.02 5.21 3.80
CA ILE A 78 0.12 5.89 2.84
C ILE A 78 -0.90 6.78 3.54
N VAL A 79 -1.45 6.34 4.67
CA VAL A 79 -2.51 7.08 5.37
C VAL A 79 -2.03 8.01 6.47
N THR A 80 -0.74 7.98 6.82
CA THR A 80 -0.14 8.88 7.83
C THR A 80 0.87 9.86 7.25
N GLY A 81 1.46 9.53 6.08
CA GLY A 81 2.57 10.29 5.51
C GLY A 81 3.85 10.20 6.34
N LEU A 82 3.96 9.21 7.22
CA LEU A 82 5.11 9.01 8.10
C LEU A 82 5.97 7.83 7.61
N THR A 83 7.26 7.89 7.89
CA THR A 83 8.16 6.75 7.77
C THR A 83 7.83 5.69 8.82
N LEU A 84 8.28 4.46 8.59
CA LEU A 84 8.06 3.35 9.51
C LEU A 84 8.59 3.66 10.93
N ALA A 85 9.74 4.32 11.01
CA ALA A 85 10.33 4.73 12.30
C ALA A 85 9.46 5.74 13.05
N HIS A 86 8.70 6.58 12.35
CA HIS A 86 7.87 7.61 12.98
C HIS A 86 6.46 7.12 13.31
N HIS A 87 5.87 6.23 12.50
CA HIS A 87 4.55 5.67 12.86
C HIS A 87 4.64 4.35 13.64
N GLY A 88 5.81 3.72 13.71
CA GLY A 88 6.09 2.59 14.57
C GLY A 88 5.63 1.21 14.08
N ILE A 89 4.98 1.08 12.94
CA ILE A 89 4.68 -0.21 12.29
C ILE A 89 5.86 -0.57 11.39
N VAL A 90 6.86 -1.24 11.96
CA VAL A 90 8.15 -1.49 11.30
C VAL A 90 8.19 -2.78 10.48
N SER A 91 7.26 -3.70 10.72
CA SER A 91 7.07 -4.92 9.94
C SER A 91 5.63 -5.46 10.11
N ASN A 92 5.29 -6.52 9.37
CA ASN A 92 4.02 -7.25 9.52
C ASN A 92 3.97 -8.02 10.85
N ASN A 93 5.15 -8.42 11.37
CA ASN A 93 5.32 -9.00 12.69
C ASN A 93 6.43 -8.23 13.41
N MET A 94 6.20 -7.86 14.68
CA MET A 94 7.17 -7.08 15.45
C MET A 94 6.87 -7.17 16.95
N GLN A 95 7.88 -6.85 17.73
CA GLN A 95 7.78 -6.72 19.19
C GLN A 95 8.13 -5.30 19.61
N ALA A 96 7.66 -4.89 20.77
CA ALA A 96 8.00 -3.59 21.37
C ALA A 96 8.38 -3.78 22.84
N PRO A 97 9.41 -3.07 23.34
CA PRO A 97 9.83 -3.23 24.73
C PRO A 97 8.76 -2.80 25.76
N ASP A 98 7.86 -1.91 25.38
CA ASP A 98 6.84 -1.27 26.20
C ASP A 98 5.42 -1.77 25.97
N ILE A 99 5.22 -2.67 24.98
CA ILE A 99 3.92 -3.26 24.66
C ILE A 99 4.01 -4.79 24.76
N PRO A 100 3.25 -5.43 25.67
CA PRO A 100 3.26 -6.89 25.78
C PRO A 100 2.77 -7.60 24.54
N GLY A 101 3.40 -8.73 24.22
CA GLY A 101 3.03 -9.60 23.11
C GLY A 101 3.74 -9.26 21.81
N THR A 102 3.43 -10.03 20.77
CA THR A 102 3.96 -9.85 19.43
C THR A 102 2.86 -9.34 18.51
N PHE A 103 3.08 -8.17 17.91
CA PHE A 103 2.22 -7.68 16.83
C PHE A 103 2.33 -8.64 15.64
N SER A 104 1.19 -9.01 15.08
CA SER A 104 1.13 -9.88 13.89
C SER A 104 -0.11 -9.56 13.06
N MET A 105 -0.01 -9.71 11.75
CA MET A 105 -1.16 -9.57 10.84
C MET A 105 -2.30 -10.53 11.17
N SER A 106 -2.00 -11.71 11.73
CA SER A 106 -3.01 -12.72 12.10
C SER A 106 -3.61 -12.55 13.49
N ASN A 107 -3.07 -11.64 14.32
CA ASN A 107 -3.53 -11.44 15.71
C ASN A 107 -4.29 -10.10 15.86
N ARG A 108 -5.60 -10.17 15.68
CA ARG A 108 -6.49 -9.00 15.74
C ARG A 108 -6.55 -8.35 17.12
N ASP A 109 -6.48 -9.15 18.17
CA ASP A 109 -6.53 -8.63 19.56
C ASP A 109 -5.31 -7.75 19.86
N VAL A 110 -4.13 -8.14 19.37
CA VAL A 110 -2.92 -7.33 19.53
C VAL A 110 -2.98 -6.07 18.66
N GLN A 111 -3.51 -6.17 17.44
CA GLN A 111 -3.68 -5.00 16.56
C GLN A 111 -4.64 -3.95 17.14
N ALA A 112 -5.60 -4.37 17.96
CA ALA A 112 -6.57 -3.47 18.60
C ALA A 112 -5.94 -2.54 19.66
N ASP A 113 -4.71 -2.81 20.11
CA ASP A 113 -4.02 -1.94 21.05
C ASP A 113 -3.50 -0.68 20.34
N PRO A 114 -4.01 0.53 20.68
CA PRO A 114 -3.63 1.76 20.00
C PRO A 114 -2.16 2.17 20.19
N ARG A 115 -1.45 1.59 21.17
CA ARG A 115 -0.02 1.87 21.40
C ARG A 115 0.89 1.44 20.25
N TRP A 116 0.46 0.47 19.44
CA TRP A 116 1.19 0.08 18.24
C TRP A 116 1.21 1.16 17.15
N TRP A 117 0.14 1.94 17.03
CA TRP A 117 -0.16 2.81 15.91
C TRP A 117 0.19 4.27 16.21
N GLY A 118 1.36 4.71 15.76
CA GLY A 118 1.79 6.10 15.90
C GLY A 118 1.23 7.00 14.79
N GLY A 119 1.37 8.31 15.00
CA GLY A 119 0.93 9.29 14.02
C GLY A 119 -0.57 9.53 14.02
N ASP A 120 -1.05 10.12 12.94
CA ASP A 120 -2.43 10.53 12.79
C ASP A 120 -2.96 10.18 11.39
N PRO A 121 -3.67 9.06 11.27
CA PRO A 121 -4.16 8.62 9.97
C PRO A 121 -5.19 9.59 9.40
N ILE A 122 -5.26 9.66 8.07
CA ILE A 122 -6.04 10.65 7.34
C ILE A 122 -7.52 10.67 7.71
N TRP A 123 -8.12 9.54 8.07
CA TRP A 123 -9.50 9.51 8.56
C TRP A 123 -9.65 10.27 9.86
N ASN A 124 -8.70 10.19 10.79
CA ASN A 124 -8.71 10.99 12.01
C ASN A 124 -8.48 12.47 11.73
N THR A 125 -7.55 12.79 10.82
CA THR A 125 -7.29 14.18 10.40
C THR A 125 -8.52 14.80 9.74
N ALA A 126 -9.26 14.05 8.93
CA ALA A 126 -10.51 14.48 8.30
C ALA A 126 -11.62 14.73 9.35
N GLU A 127 -11.83 13.77 10.26
CA GLU A 127 -12.84 13.87 11.33
C GLU A 127 -12.59 15.07 12.26
N ARG A 128 -11.33 15.35 12.60
CA ARG A 128 -11.00 16.55 13.42
C ARG A 128 -11.31 17.86 12.72
N GLN A 129 -11.37 17.88 11.40
CA GLN A 129 -11.68 19.05 10.59
C GLN A 129 -13.13 19.06 10.09
N GLY A 130 -14.01 18.27 10.74
CA GLY A 130 -15.44 18.27 10.45
C GLY A 130 -15.85 17.52 9.18
N LYS A 131 -14.95 16.69 8.62
CA LYS A 131 -15.28 15.79 7.52
C LYS A 131 -15.64 14.43 8.08
N VAL A 132 -16.54 13.72 7.42
CA VAL A 132 -16.85 12.32 7.72
C VAL A 132 -15.93 11.40 6.97
N ALA A 133 -15.40 10.37 7.63
CA ALA A 133 -14.55 9.35 7.04
C ALA A 133 -15.16 7.95 7.13
N ALA A 134 -14.83 7.08 6.17
CA ALA A 134 -15.23 5.69 6.14
C ALA A 134 -14.04 4.78 5.80
N ALA A 135 -13.92 3.63 6.46
CA ALA A 135 -12.87 2.66 6.19
C ALA A 135 -13.47 1.29 5.86
N MET A 136 -13.34 0.90 4.58
CA MET A 136 -13.66 -0.45 4.12
C MET A 136 -12.36 -1.22 4.00
N PHE A 137 -11.96 -1.75 5.14
CA PHE A 137 -10.68 -2.40 5.40
C PHE A 137 -9.47 -1.46 5.19
N TRP A 138 -8.63 -1.40 6.17
CA TRP A 138 -7.31 -0.77 6.10
C TRP A 138 -6.53 -1.04 7.38
N PRO A 139 -5.23 -1.38 7.35
CA PRO A 139 -4.43 -1.54 8.56
C PRO A 139 -4.54 -0.32 9.49
N GLY A 140 -4.91 -0.56 10.75
CA GLY A 140 -5.11 0.48 11.76
C GLY A 140 -6.49 1.16 11.79
N SER A 141 -7.38 0.90 10.81
CA SER A 141 -8.72 1.53 10.79
C SER A 141 -9.67 0.99 11.85
N GLU A 142 -9.42 -0.21 12.37
CA GLU A 142 -10.23 -0.85 13.41
C GLU A 142 -9.85 -0.39 14.83
N THR A 143 -8.75 0.36 14.95
CA THR A 143 -8.20 0.81 16.22
C THR A 143 -8.45 2.30 16.42
N LYS A 144 -8.74 2.69 17.66
CA LYS A 144 -8.90 4.11 18.04
C LYS A 144 -7.54 4.79 18.23
N VAL A 145 -6.86 5.02 17.11
CA VAL A 145 -5.57 5.70 17.12
C VAL A 145 -5.73 7.12 17.68
N GLY A 146 -4.94 7.46 18.70
CA GLY A 146 -5.08 8.76 19.38
C GLY A 146 -6.50 9.02 19.95
N GLY A 147 -7.23 7.95 20.29
CA GLY A 147 -8.59 8.01 20.81
C GLY A 147 -9.67 8.24 19.75
N ARG A 148 -9.34 8.22 18.44
CA ARG A 148 -10.27 8.47 17.32
C ARG A 148 -10.26 7.33 16.31
N GLN A 149 -11.35 7.23 15.56
CA GLN A 149 -11.58 6.26 14.50
C GLN A 149 -12.47 6.90 13.44
N ALA A 150 -12.52 6.36 12.23
CA ALA A 150 -13.47 6.78 11.21
C ALA A 150 -14.92 6.62 11.70
N THR A 151 -15.82 7.53 11.27
CA THR A 151 -17.25 7.44 11.61
C THR A 151 -17.88 6.13 11.13
N PHE A 152 -17.49 5.65 9.95
CA PHE A 152 -17.89 4.36 9.42
C PHE A 152 -16.67 3.49 9.21
N TRP A 153 -16.75 2.23 9.60
CA TRP A 153 -15.69 1.25 9.37
C TRP A 153 -16.24 -0.17 9.44
N ARG A 154 -15.47 -1.13 8.95
CA ARG A 154 -15.77 -2.56 9.01
C ARG A 154 -14.55 -3.30 9.53
N ASP A 155 -14.78 -4.34 10.34
CA ASP A 155 -13.75 -5.32 10.66
C ASP A 155 -13.29 -6.01 9.39
N PHE A 156 -11.98 -6.24 9.26
CA PHE A 156 -11.42 -6.92 8.12
C PHE A 156 -11.96 -8.35 8.02
N ASP A 157 -12.47 -8.67 6.86
CA ASP A 157 -12.95 -9.99 6.48
C ASP A 157 -12.45 -10.28 5.05
N ASP A 158 -11.46 -11.18 4.93
CA ASP A 158 -10.88 -11.52 3.62
C ASP A 158 -11.83 -12.32 2.75
N ASP A 159 -12.77 -13.05 3.38
CA ASP A 159 -13.79 -13.84 2.68
C ASP A 159 -14.94 -13.00 2.14
N LEU A 160 -15.08 -11.72 2.55
CA LEU A 160 -16.10 -10.82 2.04
C LEU A 160 -15.88 -10.56 0.54
N PRO A 161 -16.85 -10.93 -0.33
CA PRO A 161 -16.70 -10.75 -1.78
C PRO A 161 -16.48 -9.29 -2.19
N ASN A 162 -15.65 -9.06 -3.21
CA ASN A 162 -15.31 -7.71 -3.67
C ASN A 162 -16.52 -6.86 -4.05
N HIS A 163 -17.56 -7.45 -4.65
CA HIS A 163 -18.79 -6.72 -4.98
C HIS A 163 -19.56 -6.24 -3.74
N GLU A 164 -19.47 -6.94 -2.61
CA GLU A 164 -20.07 -6.51 -1.35
C GLU A 164 -19.26 -5.37 -0.72
N ARG A 165 -17.90 -5.43 -0.81
CA ARG A 165 -17.04 -4.32 -0.41
C ARG A 165 -17.40 -3.05 -1.18
N VAL A 166 -17.55 -3.15 -2.50
CA VAL A 166 -17.96 -2.04 -3.37
C VAL A 166 -19.38 -1.54 -3.01
N SER A 167 -20.34 -2.44 -2.84
CA SER A 167 -21.72 -2.08 -2.48
C SER A 167 -21.78 -1.29 -1.18
N GLN A 168 -20.99 -1.68 -0.17
CA GLN A 168 -20.92 -0.94 1.10
C GLN A 168 -20.42 0.50 0.91
N LEU A 169 -19.40 0.72 0.06
CA LEU A 169 -18.94 2.07 -0.25
C LEU A 169 -20.06 2.90 -0.92
N ILE A 170 -20.75 2.31 -1.87
CA ILE A 170 -21.84 2.99 -2.58
C ILE A 170 -22.98 3.35 -1.61
N GLU A 171 -23.31 2.50 -0.65
CA GLU A 171 -24.27 2.82 0.41
C GLU A 171 -23.83 4.03 1.24
N TRP A 172 -22.58 4.09 1.67
CA TRP A 172 -22.07 5.25 2.39
C TRP A 172 -22.06 6.52 1.54
N LEU A 173 -21.76 6.42 0.25
CA LEU A 173 -21.78 7.55 -0.68
C LEU A 173 -23.20 8.08 -0.95
N LYS A 174 -24.23 7.26 -0.82
CA LYS A 174 -25.66 7.67 -0.95
C LYS A 174 -26.22 8.37 0.29
N LEU A 175 -25.50 8.39 1.40
CA LEU A 175 -25.92 9.12 2.60
C LEU A 175 -26.15 10.61 2.31
N PRO A 176 -27.05 11.28 3.05
CA PRO A 176 -27.25 12.74 2.95
C PRO A 176 -25.92 13.51 3.12
N GLU A 177 -25.83 14.70 2.53
CA GLU A 177 -24.61 15.53 2.46
C GLU A 177 -23.86 15.61 3.81
N GLY A 178 -24.53 15.92 4.91
CA GLY A 178 -23.90 16.06 6.22
C GLY A 178 -23.45 14.74 6.89
N LYS A 179 -23.79 13.59 6.31
CA LYS A 179 -23.39 12.26 6.79
C LYS A 179 -22.51 11.51 5.78
N ARG A 180 -22.45 12.02 4.55
CA ARG A 180 -21.67 11.38 3.47
C ARG A 180 -20.19 11.51 3.74
N PRO A 181 -19.40 10.42 3.69
CA PRO A 181 -17.96 10.49 3.84
C PRO A 181 -17.31 11.33 2.73
N SER A 182 -16.33 12.14 3.11
CA SER A 182 -15.44 12.87 2.20
C SER A 182 -14.14 12.10 1.94
N PHE A 183 -13.81 11.15 2.80
CA PHE A 183 -12.68 10.24 2.65
C PHE A 183 -13.15 8.80 2.88
N LEU A 184 -12.82 7.92 1.95
CA LEU A 184 -13.12 6.49 2.05
C LEU A 184 -11.89 5.65 1.69
N THR A 185 -11.73 4.50 2.33
CA THR A 185 -10.78 3.47 1.89
C THR A 185 -11.50 2.27 1.30
N LEU A 186 -10.82 1.55 0.40
CA LEU A 186 -11.22 0.24 -0.14
C LEU A 186 -9.97 -0.60 -0.39
N TYR A 187 -9.96 -1.85 0.10
CA TYR A 187 -8.82 -2.74 0.00
C TYR A 187 -9.19 -4.05 -0.69
N PHE A 188 -8.28 -4.53 -1.55
CA PHE A 188 -8.35 -5.81 -2.25
C PHE A 188 -7.06 -6.60 -2.07
N SER A 189 -7.16 -7.85 -1.60
CA SER A 189 -6.06 -8.80 -1.35
C SER A 189 -5.81 -9.79 -2.49
N ASP A 190 -6.74 -9.91 -3.45
CA ASP A 190 -6.74 -10.96 -4.49
C ASP A 190 -5.42 -11.16 -5.21
N LEU A 191 -4.76 -10.05 -5.58
CA LEU A 191 -3.58 -10.10 -6.42
C LEU A 191 -2.34 -10.50 -5.62
N ASP A 192 -2.20 -10.00 -4.40
CA ASP A 192 -1.13 -10.41 -3.50
C ASP A 192 -1.21 -11.91 -3.18
N ASN A 193 -2.40 -12.39 -2.80
CA ASN A 193 -2.66 -13.81 -2.57
C ASN A 193 -2.28 -14.68 -3.78
N ALA A 194 -2.62 -14.25 -5.00
CA ALA A 194 -2.25 -14.95 -6.22
C ALA A 194 -0.74 -14.89 -6.48
N GLY A 195 -0.11 -13.72 -6.27
CA GLY A 195 1.32 -13.49 -6.40
C GLY A 195 2.15 -14.38 -5.48
N HIS A 196 1.76 -14.47 -4.21
CA HIS A 196 2.40 -15.38 -3.25
C HIS A 196 2.28 -16.84 -3.66
N ARG A 197 1.10 -17.26 -4.06
CA ARG A 197 0.85 -18.68 -4.34
C ARG A 197 1.44 -19.13 -5.67
N TRP A 198 1.32 -18.33 -6.73
CA TRP A 198 1.59 -18.74 -8.10
C TRP A 198 2.74 -17.98 -8.76
N GLY A 199 3.20 -16.91 -8.12
CA GLY A 199 4.21 -16.00 -8.64
C GLY A 199 3.65 -14.82 -9.42
N PRO A 200 4.46 -13.74 -9.53
CA PRO A 200 4.05 -12.46 -10.13
C PRO A 200 3.75 -12.56 -11.63
N ASP A 201 4.29 -13.56 -12.30
CA ASP A 201 4.20 -13.70 -13.75
C ASP A 201 3.17 -14.76 -14.20
N SER A 202 2.38 -15.28 -13.23
CA SER A 202 1.41 -16.36 -13.47
C SER A 202 0.10 -15.87 -14.11
N ASP A 203 -0.60 -16.77 -14.79
CA ASP A 203 -1.95 -16.51 -15.30
C ASP A 203 -2.93 -16.22 -14.16
N GLN A 204 -2.75 -16.84 -13.00
CA GLN A 204 -3.58 -16.63 -11.81
C GLN A 204 -3.43 -15.20 -11.26
N ALA A 205 -2.22 -14.63 -11.27
CA ALA A 205 -2.00 -13.23 -10.91
C ALA A 205 -2.71 -12.30 -11.91
N ARG A 206 -2.60 -12.59 -13.21
CA ARG A 206 -3.33 -11.85 -14.26
C ARG A 206 -4.85 -11.92 -14.07
N GLU A 207 -5.40 -13.11 -13.80
CA GLU A 207 -6.83 -13.29 -13.54
C GLU A 207 -7.30 -12.53 -12.29
N ALA A 208 -6.51 -12.55 -11.22
CA ALA A 208 -6.78 -11.79 -10.00
C ALA A 208 -6.81 -10.27 -10.28
N ALA A 209 -5.82 -9.76 -11.01
CA ALA A 209 -5.77 -8.36 -11.42
C ALA A 209 -7.01 -7.94 -12.23
N LEU A 210 -7.45 -8.77 -13.17
CA LEU A 210 -8.65 -8.50 -13.99
C LEU A 210 -9.96 -8.62 -13.17
N ARG A 211 -10.00 -9.46 -12.13
CA ARG A 211 -11.15 -9.48 -11.20
C ARG A 211 -11.25 -8.18 -10.42
N VAL A 212 -10.16 -7.70 -9.86
CA VAL A 212 -10.12 -6.43 -9.11
C VAL A 212 -10.44 -5.26 -10.04
N ASP A 213 -9.93 -5.23 -11.27
CA ASP A 213 -10.27 -4.21 -12.27
C ASP A 213 -11.78 -4.12 -12.52
N ARG A 214 -12.47 -5.27 -12.61
CA ARG A 214 -13.95 -5.28 -12.73
C ARG A 214 -14.63 -4.66 -11.50
N SER A 215 -14.16 -4.99 -10.30
CA SER A 215 -14.69 -4.42 -9.06
C SER A 215 -14.50 -2.90 -8.96
N VAL A 216 -13.35 -2.40 -9.44
CA VAL A 216 -13.12 -0.94 -9.59
C VAL A 216 -14.08 -0.36 -10.64
N GLY A 217 -14.35 -1.10 -11.73
CA GLY A 217 -15.35 -0.70 -12.73
C GLY A 217 -16.77 -0.59 -12.15
N GLU A 218 -17.19 -1.55 -11.33
CA GLU A 218 -18.45 -1.53 -10.59
C GLU A 218 -18.54 -0.31 -9.65
N LEU A 219 -17.45 0.01 -8.93
CA LEU A 219 -17.38 1.19 -8.09
C LEU A 219 -17.56 2.48 -8.89
N VAL A 220 -16.86 2.63 -10.01
CA VAL A 220 -16.97 3.81 -10.88
C VAL A 220 -18.40 3.96 -11.43
N ALA A 221 -19.01 2.89 -11.86
CA ALA A 221 -20.39 2.88 -12.34
C ALA A 221 -21.40 3.24 -11.20
N GLY A 222 -21.16 2.71 -9.99
CA GLY A 222 -21.95 3.02 -8.81
C GLY A 222 -21.89 4.49 -8.40
N VAL A 223 -20.68 5.08 -8.44
CA VAL A 223 -20.45 6.52 -8.21
C VAL A 223 -21.20 7.36 -9.24
N ALA A 224 -21.15 6.99 -10.52
CA ALA A 224 -21.86 7.68 -11.59
C ALA A 224 -23.40 7.59 -11.38
N SER A 225 -23.90 6.40 -11.04
CA SER A 225 -25.33 6.19 -10.74
C SER A 225 -25.82 6.97 -9.53
N ALA A 226 -24.93 7.25 -8.57
CA ALA A 226 -25.21 8.11 -7.41
C ALA A 226 -25.12 9.63 -7.73
N GLY A 227 -24.78 10.01 -8.97
CA GLY A 227 -24.62 11.41 -9.38
C GLY A 227 -23.41 12.11 -8.75
N LEU A 228 -22.35 11.36 -8.45
CA LEU A 228 -21.16 11.86 -7.73
C LEU A 228 -19.90 11.94 -8.58
N THR A 229 -19.99 11.71 -9.89
CA THR A 229 -18.83 11.73 -10.83
C THR A 229 -18.02 13.02 -10.71
N ASP A 230 -18.69 14.16 -10.59
CA ASP A 230 -18.03 15.47 -10.49
C ASP A 230 -17.48 15.78 -9.09
N ARG A 231 -17.60 14.85 -8.14
CA ARG A 231 -17.14 15.02 -6.75
C ARG A 231 -16.07 14.02 -6.34
N VAL A 232 -16.11 12.81 -6.90
CA VAL A 232 -15.20 11.71 -6.48
C VAL A 232 -13.88 11.81 -7.21
N ASN A 233 -12.82 11.71 -6.43
CA ASN A 233 -11.44 11.55 -6.87
C ASN A 233 -10.95 10.19 -6.40
N TYR A 234 -10.51 9.36 -7.31
CA TYR A 234 -9.94 8.05 -7.04
C TYR A 234 -8.43 8.20 -6.84
N VAL A 235 -7.90 7.65 -5.76
CA VAL A 235 -6.46 7.47 -5.54
C VAL A 235 -6.26 5.96 -5.43
N ILE A 236 -5.68 5.35 -6.46
CA ILE A 236 -5.53 3.90 -6.58
C ILE A 236 -4.05 3.59 -6.45
N VAL A 237 -3.73 2.74 -5.48
CA VAL A 237 -2.34 2.47 -5.09
C VAL A 237 -2.11 0.97 -4.93
N SER A 238 -0.85 0.59 -4.87
CA SER A 238 -0.40 -0.62 -4.21
C SER A 238 0.62 -0.25 -3.14
N ASP A 239 0.63 -1.00 -2.08
CA ASP A 239 1.57 -0.88 -0.97
C ASP A 239 2.96 -1.37 -1.33
N HIS A 240 3.07 -2.35 -2.22
CA HIS A 240 4.31 -2.91 -2.79
C HIS A 240 4.04 -3.64 -4.11
N GLY A 241 5.11 -4.12 -4.72
CA GLY A 241 5.07 -5.06 -5.84
C GLY A 241 5.27 -6.50 -5.39
N MET A 242 5.86 -7.35 -6.26
CA MET A 242 6.07 -8.77 -6.01
C MET A 242 7.29 -9.27 -6.80
N ALA A 243 8.17 -10.05 -6.15
CA ALA A 243 9.29 -10.72 -6.78
C ALA A 243 9.06 -12.22 -6.92
N ALA A 244 9.51 -12.81 -8.04
CA ALA A 244 9.41 -14.24 -8.25
C ALA A 244 10.43 -15.00 -7.38
N LEU A 245 9.98 -16.12 -6.82
CA LEU A 245 10.81 -17.05 -6.06
C LEU A 245 11.20 -18.27 -6.88
N SER A 246 12.28 -18.93 -6.47
CA SER A 246 12.76 -20.18 -7.04
C SER A 246 13.17 -21.14 -5.93
N ARG A 247 12.95 -22.44 -6.14
CA ARG A 247 13.40 -23.52 -5.24
C ARG A 247 14.92 -23.53 -5.02
N ASP A 248 15.67 -23.00 -5.98
CA ASP A 248 17.13 -22.97 -5.93
C ASP A 248 17.67 -21.75 -5.16
N ARG A 249 16.79 -20.86 -4.72
CA ARG A 249 17.15 -19.63 -4.01
C ARG A 249 16.54 -19.59 -2.60
N MET A 250 16.88 -20.63 -1.80
CA MET A 250 16.44 -20.76 -0.42
C MET A 250 17.61 -20.58 0.55
N ILE A 251 17.37 -19.85 1.62
CA ILE A 251 18.30 -19.67 2.75
C ILE A 251 17.69 -20.40 3.94
N VAL A 252 18.22 -21.58 4.24
CA VAL A 252 17.73 -22.40 5.35
C VAL A 252 18.49 -22.01 6.62
N VAL A 253 17.82 -21.33 7.55
CA VAL A 253 18.44 -20.78 8.77
C VAL A 253 19.07 -21.85 9.63
N ASP A 254 18.50 -23.06 9.64
CA ASP A 254 18.98 -24.23 10.39
C ASP A 254 20.42 -24.67 9.97
N ASP A 255 20.90 -24.26 8.81
CA ASP A 255 22.27 -24.55 8.37
C ASP A 255 23.33 -23.73 9.13
N TYR A 256 22.91 -22.66 9.83
CA TYR A 256 23.79 -21.68 10.47
C TYR A 256 23.58 -21.56 11.96
N LEU A 257 22.32 -21.72 12.44
CA LEU A 257 21.99 -21.73 13.85
C LEU A 257 20.79 -22.65 14.11
N ASP A 258 20.67 -23.16 15.34
CA ASP A 258 19.47 -23.86 15.77
C ASP A 258 18.34 -22.83 16.01
N PRO A 259 17.24 -22.85 15.20
CA PRO A 259 16.13 -21.91 15.37
C PRO A 259 15.50 -21.91 16.76
N ALA A 260 15.62 -23.03 17.52
CA ALA A 260 15.12 -23.11 18.90
C ALA A 260 15.88 -22.22 19.89
N THR A 261 17.05 -21.71 19.51
CA THR A 261 17.86 -20.78 20.33
C THR A 261 17.45 -19.31 20.17
N ALA A 262 16.49 -19.03 19.27
CA ALA A 262 16.03 -17.68 18.96
C ALA A 262 14.51 -17.56 19.03
N ASP A 263 14.03 -16.40 19.45
CA ASP A 263 12.69 -15.94 19.12
C ASP A 263 12.73 -15.30 17.72
N ILE A 264 12.10 -15.94 16.75
CA ILE A 264 12.05 -15.50 15.35
C ILE A 264 10.73 -14.80 15.12
N VAL A 265 10.78 -13.49 15.14
CA VAL A 265 9.60 -12.62 15.04
C VAL A 265 9.11 -12.49 13.60
N ASP A 266 10.04 -12.46 12.65
CA ASP A 266 9.73 -12.34 11.22
C ASP A 266 10.71 -13.20 10.41
N TRP A 267 10.27 -13.73 9.27
CA TRP A 267 11.04 -14.67 8.46
C TRP A 267 11.54 -14.01 7.17
N SER A 268 10.89 -14.22 6.06
CA SER A 268 11.34 -13.79 4.74
C SER A 268 10.64 -12.52 4.28
N PRO A 269 11.32 -11.70 3.46
CA PRO A 269 12.75 -11.71 3.14
C PRO A 269 13.58 -10.89 4.14
N VAL A 270 12.97 -10.42 5.23
CA VAL A 270 13.63 -9.69 6.31
C VAL A 270 13.44 -10.46 7.61
N LEU A 271 14.48 -11.23 7.95
CA LEU A 271 14.54 -12.07 9.15
C LEU A 271 14.73 -11.19 10.39
N GLY A 272 13.89 -11.36 11.39
CA GLY A 272 14.00 -10.68 12.68
C GLY A 272 14.24 -11.67 13.81
N LEU A 273 15.39 -11.57 14.50
CA LEU A 273 15.85 -12.52 15.51
C LEU A 273 16.16 -11.84 16.85
N SER A 274 15.75 -12.53 17.93
CA SER A 274 16.14 -12.22 19.31
C SER A 274 16.71 -13.48 19.97
N PRO A 275 17.96 -13.49 20.49
CA PRO A 275 18.53 -14.67 21.14
C PRO A 275 17.83 -14.94 22.49
N ASN A 276 17.47 -16.19 22.75
CA ASN A 276 16.80 -16.59 24.00
C ASN A 276 17.71 -16.47 25.24
N ASP A 277 19.02 -16.60 25.05
CA ASP A 277 20.04 -16.42 26.10
C ASP A 277 20.52 -14.96 26.23
N GLY A 278 20.05 -14.06 25.38
CA GLY A 278 20.42 -12.66 25.36
C GLY A 278 21.78 -12.37 24.69
N ASP A 279 22.50 -13.37 24.20
CA ASP A 279 23.83 -13.21 23.57
C ASP A 279 23.70 -12.85 22.08
N VAL A 280 23.49 -11.55 21.85
CA VAL A 280 23.37 -10.98 20.49
C VAL A 280 24.65 -11.20 19.67
N GLU A 281 25.83 -11.10 20.30
CA GLU A 281 27.12 -11.24 19.59
C GLU A 281 27.36 -12.64 19.07
N LYS A 282 27.06 -13.64 19.88
CA LYS A 282 27.15 -15.06 19.50
C LYS A 282 26.24 -15.38 18.32
N MET A 283 24.98 -14.92 18.36
CA MET A 283 24.01 -15.16 17.29
C MET A 283 24.38 -14.39 16.01
N TYR A 284 24.82 -13.15 16.13
CA TYR A 284 25.31 -12.38 14.99
C TYR A 284 26.48 -13.09 14.29
N ALA A 285 27.47 -13.56 15.04
CA ALA A 285 28.63 -14.28 14.51
C ALA A 285 28.25 -15.60 13.83
N ALA A 286 27.19 -16.25 14.28
CA ALA A 286 26.68 -17.49 13.67
C ALA A 286 26.08 -17.27 12.28
N LEU A 287 25.55 -16.07 11.99
CA LEU A 287 24.84 -15.77 10.75
C LEU A 287 25.64 -14.88 9.78
N LYS A 288 26.45 -13.95 10.32
CA LYS A 288 27.17 -12.98 9.51
C LYS A 288 28.12 -13.66 8.52
N ASP A 289 28.01 -13.24 7.24
CA ASP A 289 28.87 -13.71 6.14
C ASP A 289 28.82 -15.23 5.90
N LYS A 290 27.76 -15.91 6.39
CA LYS A 290 27.60 -17.37 6.20
C LYS A 290 26.93 -17.72 4.89
N HIS A 291 26.05 -16.87 4.39
CA HIS A 291 25.38 -17.06 3.10
C HIS A 291 25.59 -15.82 2.22
N PRO A 292 25.99 -15.96 0.95
CA PRO A 292 26.34 -14.81 0.08
C PRO A 292 25.16 -13.89 -0.24
N HIS A 293 23.92 -14.38 -0.09
CA HIS A 293 22.69 -13.65 -0.36
C HIS A 293 21.88 -13.31 0.90
N LEU A 294 22.53 -13.36 2.10
CA LEU A 294 21.96 -12.95 3.38
C LEU A 294 22.84 -11.89 4.03
N HIS A 295 22.36 -10.66 4.09
CA HIS A 295 23.04 -9.55 4.72
C HIS A 295 22.56 -9.40 6.16
N VAL A 296 23.44 -9.67 7.12
CA VAL A 296 23.08 -9.69 8.54
C VAL A 296 23.62 -8.46 9.25
N TYR A 297 22.76 -7.81 10.02
CA TYR A 297 23.05 -6.59 10.76
C TYR A 297 22.62 -6.70 12.22
N ARG A 298 23.34 -6.06 13.12
CA ARG A 298 22.78 -5.65 14.40
C ARG A 298 21.77 -4.51 14.16
N ARG A 299 20.77 -4.35 15.02
CA ARG A 299 19.76 -3.28 14.92
C ARG A 299 20.36 -1.90 14.62
N ASP A 300 21.43 -1.55 15.34
CA ASP A 300 22.03 -0.20 15.24
C ASP A 300 22.91 -0.05 13.98
N GLU A 301 23.26 -1.15 13.32
CA GLU A 301 24.12 -1.19 12.13
C GLU A 301 23.32 -1.32 10.82
N ILE A 302 22.00 -1.36 10.91
CA ILE A 302 21.15 -1.38 9.71
C ILE A 302 21.49 -0.17 8.84
N PRO A 303 21.74 -0.35 7.54
CA PRO A 303 22.04 0.77 6.64
C PRO A 303 21.05 1.90 6.74
N ALA A 304 21.54 3.14 6.88
CA ALA A 304 20.71 4.33 7.06
C ALA A 304 19.65 4.53 5.97
N VAL A 305 19.92 4.03 4.77
CA VAL A 305 18.96 4.07 3.63
C VAL A 305 17.64 3.34 3.91
N TYR A 306 17.62 2.41 4.86
CA TYR A 306 16.42 1.69 5.27
C TYR A 306 15.62 2.42 6.36
N GLY A 307 16.18 3.44 6.99
CA GLY A 307 15.48 4.30 7.94
C GLY A 307 15.06 3.64 9.27
N LEU A 308 15.60 2.45 9.60
CA LEU A 308 15.18 1.63 10.75
C LEU A 308 16.27 1.40 11.79
N ALA A 309 17.49 1.91 11.58
CA ALA A 309 18.62 1.73 12.51
C ALA A 309 18.25 2.23 13.92
N GLY A 310 18.51 1.41 14.92
CA GLY A 310 18.27 1.73 16.34
C GLY A 310 16.79 1.74 16.76
N HIS A 311 15.83 1.50 15.87
CA HIS A 311 14.42 1.54 16.24
C HIS A 311 14.06 0.40 17.21
N PRO A 312 13.44 0.67 18.39
CA PRO A 312 13.27 -0.32 19.46
C PRO A 312 12.37 -1.52 19.10
N ARG A 313 11.49 -1.36 18.09
CA ARG A 313 10.61 -2.45 17.61
C ARG A 313 11.25 -3.32 16.53
N VAL A 314 12.44 -2.98 16.08
CA VAL A 314 13.25 -3.83 15.20
C VAL A 314 13.99 -4.84 16.05
N SER A 315 14.05 -6.09 15.61
CA SER A 315 14.75 -7.17 16.32
C SER A 315 16.24 -6.86 16.52
N PRO A 316 16.89 -7.36 17.58
CA PRO A 316 18.33 -7.14 17.84
C PRO A 316 19.23 -7.53 16.68
N ILE A 317 18.84 -8.59 15.94
CA ILE A 317 19.52 -9.06 14.73
C ILE A 317 18.50 -9.07 13.58
N VAL A 318 18.95 -8.53 12.44
CA VAL A 318 18.16 -8.49 11.21
C VAL A 318 18.97 -9.11 10.07
N GLY A 319 18.35 -10.09 9.40
CA GLY A 319 18.88 -10.67 8.16
C GLY A 319 18.05 -10.20 6.97
N ILE A 320 18.68 -9.60 5.96
CA ILE A 320 18.04 -9.12 4.74
C ILE A 320 18.50 -9.98 3.57
N ALA A 321 17.56 -10.67 2.92
CA ALA A 321 17.86 -11.45 1.73
C ALA A 321 17.96 -10.58 0.48
N ASP A 322 18.83 -10.99 -0.47
CA ASP A 322 18.80 -10.45 -1.83
C ASP A 322 17.47 -10.74 -2.52
N GLU A 323 17.08 -9.90 -3.46
CA GLU A 323 15.82 -10.07 -4.21
C GLU A 323 15.73 -11.47 -4.84
N GLY A 324 14.57 -12.10 -4.64
CA GLY A 324 14.26 -13.44 -5.13
C GLY A 324 14.85 -14.58 -4.28
N TRP A 325 15.57 -14.29 -3.19
CA TRP A 325 15.98 -15.28 -2.19
C TRP A 325 14.97 -15.33 -1.05
N TYR A 326 14.66 -16.54 -0.60
CA TYR A 326 13.66 -16.79 0.42
C TYR A 326 14.29 -17.40 1.68
N ILE A 327 14.10 -16.75 2.83
CA ILE A 327 14.60 -17.22 4.13
C ILE A 327 13.55 -18.16 4.73
N THR A 328 13.96 -19.35 5.13
CA THR A 328 13.08 -20.41 5.62
C THR A 328 13.75 -21.29 6.66
N SER A 329 12.99 -22.22 7.24
CA SER A 329 13.50 -23.29 8.09
C SER A 329 13.52 -24.63 7.38
N ARG A 330 14.31 -25.57 7.89
CA ARG A 330 14.30 -26.96 7.44
C ARG A 330 12.92 -27.60 7.62
N ALA A 331 12.28 -27.35 8.75
CA ALA A 331 10.92 -27.84 9.01
C ALA A 331 9.90 -27.40 7.96
N GLU A 332 10.02 -26.17 7.44
CA GLU A 332 9.15 -25.68 6.37
C GLU A 332 9.48 -26.31 5.02
N THR A 333 10.75 -26.45 4.67
CA THR A 333 11.17 -27.11 3.43
C THR A 333 10.74 -28.58 3.39
N ASP A 334 10.82 -29.29 4.54
CA ASP A 334 10.36 -30.66 4.68
C ASP A 334 8.83 -30.78 4.52
N ARG A 335 8.09 -29.82 5.05
CA ARG A 335 6.62 -29.76 4.85
C ARG A 335 6.24 -29.60 3.38
N TRP A 336 6.95 -28.76 2.63
CA TRP A 336 6.70 -28.62 1.20
C TRP A 336 6.96 -29.93 0.42
N LEU A 337 8.02 -30.64 0.79
CA LEU A 337 8.35 -31.94 0.17
C LEU A 337 7.30 -33.03 0.52
N GLN A 338 6.91 -33.14 1.80
CA GLN A 338 5.96 -34.16 2.27
C GLN A 338 4.54 -34.00 1.73
N HIS A 339 4.11 -32.75 1.50
CA HIS A 339 2.76 -32.45 1.08
C HIS A 339 2.65 -32.12 -0.41
N GLU A 340 3.69 -32.41 -1.20
CA GLU A 340 3.79 -32.04 -2.62
C GLU A 340 3.44 -30.55 -2.89
N ARG A 341 3.58 -29.71 -1.87
CA ARG A 341 3.34 -28.28 -1.96
C ARG A 341 4.54 -27.61 -2.60
N ASN A 342 4.26 -26.72 -3.50
CA ASN A 342 5.31 -25.82 -3.99
C ASN A 342 5.65 -24.80 -2.91
N PRO A 343 6.92 -24.38 -2.78
CA PRO A 343 7.26 -23.18 -2.07
C PRO A 343 6.47 -21.98 -2.67
N PRO A 344 6.36 -20.86 -1.96
CA PRO A 344 5.70 -19.67 -2.49
C PRO A 344 6.23 -19.33 -3.89
N GLY A 345 5.32 -18.97 -4.81
CA GLY A 345 5.69 -18.57 -6.16
C GLY A 345 6.28 -17.17 -6.23
N GLY A 346 5.95 -16.33 -5.25
CA GLY A 346 6.46 -14.97 -5.11
C GLY A 346 6.45 -14.49 -3.67
N THR A 347 7.22 -13.43 -3.41
CA THR A 347 7.18 -12.69 -2.14
C THR A 347 7.60 -11.24 -2.36
N HIS A 348 7.42 -10.44 -1.32
CA HIS A 348 7.77 -9.02 -1.24
C HIS A 348 8.41 -8.73 0.12
N GLY A 349 8.87 -7.48 0.36
CA GLY A 349 9.57 -7.10 1.58
C GLY A 349 11.05 -6.81 1.35
N TYR A 350 11.55 -6.98 0.14
CA TYR A 350 12.92 -6.66 -0.27
C TYR A 350 13.20 -5.16 -0.25
N ASP A 351 14.40 -4.78 -0.64
CA ASP A 351 14.80 -3.38 -0.80
C ASP A 351 13.76 -2.62 -1.63
N ALA A 352 13.18 -1.59 -1.06
CA ALA A 352 12.12 -0.79 -1.68
C ALA A 352 12.55 -0.08 -2.98
N ARG A 353 13.87 0.05 -3.20
CA ARG A 353 14.44 0.60 -4.44
C ARG A 353 14.41 -0.40 -5.60
N ALA A 354 14.29 -1.68 -5.31
CA ALA A 354 14.14 -2.70 -6.34
C ALA A 354 12.89 -2.43 -7.17
N LYS A 355 13.03 -2.49 -8.49
CA LYS A 355 11.92 -2.15 -9.40
C LYS A 355 10.71 -3.07 -9.22
N SER A 356 10.95 -4.35 -8.89
CA SER A 356 9.91 -5.34 -8.61
C SER A 356 9.09 -5.03 -7.34
N MET A 357 9.64 -4.23 -6.40
CA MET A 357 8.94 -3.80 -5.19
C MET A 357 8.11 -2.54 -5.40
N GLN A 358 8.28 -1.83 -6.52
CA GLN A 358 7.45 -0.65 -6.80
C GLN A 358 6.03 -1.05 -7.15
N GLY A 359 5.07 -0.32 -6.60
CA GLY A 359 3.65 -0.54 -6.79
C GLY A 359 2.99 0.37 -7.84
N LEU A 360 1.68 0.24 -7.94
CA LEU A 360 0.81 1.07 -8.77
C LEU A 360 0.55 2.42 -8.12
N PHE A 361 0.46 3.47 -8.94
CA PHE A 361 -0.21 4.72 -8.59
C PHE A 361 -1.02 5.24 -9.76
N ILE A 362 -2.31 5.46 -9.53
CA ILE A 362 -3.24 6.18 -10.42
C ILE A 362 -4.05 7.15 -9.57
N ALA A 363 -4.20 8.39 -10.05
CA ALA A 363 -5.09 9.36 -9.42
C ALA A 363 -5.97 10.02 -10.50
N ALA A 364 -7.29 9.86 -10.40
CA ALA A 364 -8.23 10.34 -11.40
C ALA A 364 -9.45 11.01 -10.77
N GLY A 365 -9.88 12.15 -11.28
CA GLY A 365 -11.04 12.87 -10.79
C GLY A 365 -10.99 14.37 -11.04
N PRO A 366 -12.04 15.11 -10.61
CA PRO A 366 -12.20 16.52 -10.98
C PRO A 366 -11.13 17.45 -10.40
N ARG A 367 -10.42 17.06 -9.35
CA ARG A 367 -9.35 17.86 -8.74
C ARG A 367 -7.94 17.47 -9.18
N LEU A 368 -7.83 16.51 -10.07
CA LEU A 368 -6.57 15.94 -10.52
C LEU A 368 -6.32 16.26 -11.99
N ARG A 369 -5.06 16.43 -12.38
CA ARG A 369 -4.68 16.63 -13.78
C ARG A 369 -5.04 15.43 -14.64
N ARG A 370 -5.14 15.63 -15.93
CA ARG A 370 -5.47 14.61 -16.91
C ARG A 370 -4.28 14.30 -17.80
N GLY A 371 -4.11 13.02 -18.12
CA GLY A 371 -3.09 12.56 -19.05
C GLY A 371 -1.65 12.81 -18.58
N LEU A 372 -1.43 12.94 -17.27
CA LEU A 372 -0.10 13.20 -16.70
C LEU A 372 0.58 11.90 -16.30
N VAL A 373 1.82 11.72 -16.76
CA VAL A 373 2.70 10.66 -16.28
C VAL A 373 3.82 11.29 -15.45
N VAL A 374 3.99 10.82 -14.21
CA VAL A 374 5.03 11.30 -13.31
C VAL A 374 6.10 10.25 -13.10
N LYS A 375 7.30 10.70 -12.75
CA LYS A 375 8.40 9.81 -12.36
C LYS A 375 8.05 9.01 -11.12
N PRO A 376 8.73 7.88 -10.83
CA PRO A 376 8.55 7.17 -9.60
C PRO A 376 8.76 8.08 -8.39
N PHE A 377 7.90 7.95 -7.39
CA PHE A 377 7.96 8.71 -6.15
C PHE A 377 7.57 7.83 -4.95
N GLU A 378 7.96 8.25 -3.75
CA GLU A 378 7.70 7.48 -2.53
C GLU A 378 6.24 7.63 -2.05
N ASN A 379 5.67 6.54 -1.57
CA ASN A 379 4.28 6.46 -1.09
C ASN A 379 3.98 7.39 0.10
N ILE A 380 5.00 7.83 0.82
CA ILE A 380 4.91 8.77 1.95
C ILE A 380 4.29 10.13 1.57
N HIS A 381 4.34 10.49 0.28
CA HIS A 381 3.79 11.77 -0.21
C HIS A 381 2.27 11.76 -0.44
N LEU A 382 1.66 10.56 -0.48
CA LEU A 382 0.24 10.39 -0.80
C LEU A 382 -0.70 11.00 0.23
N TYR A 383 -0.32 11.00 1.50
CA TYR A 383 -1.08 11.63 2.56
C TYR A 383 -1.37 13.12 2.25
N ASN A 384 -0.33 13.85 1.84
CA ASN A 384 -0.46 15.27 1.46
C ASN A 384 -1.33 15.47 0.22
N LEU A 385 -1.24 14.56 -0.78
CA LEU A 385 -2.10 14.60 -1.97
C LEU A 385 -3.57 14.49 -1.59
N MET A 386 -3.92 13.49 -0.79
CA MET A 386 -5.31 13.24 -0.38
C MET A 386 -5.85 14.38 0.48
N CYS A 387 -5.06 14.92 1.41
CA CYS A 387 -5.43 16.09 2.21
C CYS A 387 -5.73 17.30 1.32
N ALA A 388 -4.88 17.57 0.32
CA ALA A 388 -5.06 18.68 -0.62
C ALA A 388 -6.33 18.51 -1.48
N VAL A 389 -6.63 17.27 -1.92
CA VAL A 389 -7.83 16.98 -2.71
C VAL A 389 -9.11 17.24 -1.91
N ILE A 390 -9.21 16.82 -0.66
CA ILE A 390 -10.42 17.03 0.16
C ILE A 390 -10.43 18.35 0.93
N GLY A 391 -9.36 19.18 0.78
CA GLY A 391 -9.29 20.51 1.36
C GLY A 391 -9.14 20.55 2.88
N ILE A 392 -8.33 19.66 3.43
CA ILE A 392 -7.96 19.65 4.86
C ILE A 392 -6.48 19.95 5.05
N ALA A 393 -6.13 20.53 6.18
CA ALA A 393 -4.74 20.70 6.57
C ALA A 393 -4.14 19.34 6.97
N PRO A 394 -2.98 18.92 6.40
CA PRO A 394 -2.34 17.69 6.81
C PRO A 394 -1.84 17.79 8.27
N SER A 395 -1.91 16.70 9.00
CA SER A 395 -1.19 16.56 10.26
C SER A 395 0.31 16.51 10.02
N LYS A 396 1.13 16.67 11.07
CA LYS A 396 2.60 16.57 10.96
C LYS A 396 2.95 15.21 10.33
N ASN A 397 3.72 15.25 9.24
CA ASN A 397 4.13 14.09 8.48
C ASN A 397 5.52 14.31 7.86
N ASP A 398 6.10 13.26 7.25
CA ASP A 398 7.42 13.29 6.63
C ASP A 398 7.34 13.51 5.11
N GLY A 399 6.14 13.51 4.54
CA GLY A 399 5.93 13.70 3.10
C GLY A 399 6.23 15.12 2.64
N ASN A 400 6.77 15.25 1.44
CA ASN A 400 7.04 16.54 0.81
C ASN A 400 5.88 16.94 -0.12
N PRO A 401 5.11 18.01 0.21
CA PRO A 401 3.99 18.43 -0.62
C PRO A 401 4.39 18.93 -2.02
N ALA A 402 5.65 19.33 -2.24
CA ALA A 402 6.11 19.74 -3.55
C ALA A 402 6.08 18.60 -4.61
N VAL A 403 6.22 17.35 -4.16
CA VAL A 403 6.20 16.17 -5.05
C VAL A 403 4.84 15.97 -5.72
N ILE A 404 3.76 16.38 -5.04
CA ILE A 404 2.39 16.14 -5.51
C ILE A 404 1.72 17.36 -6.15
N GLN A 405 2.35 18.54 -6.12
CA GLN A 405 1.74 19.79 -6.59
C GLN A 405 1.32 19.74 -8.06
N ASP A 406 2.17 19.16 -8.90
CA ASP A 406 1.89 19.05 -10.33
C ASP A 406 0.78 18.06 -10.67
N MET A 407 0.31 17.26 -9.73
CA MET A 407 -0.78 16.32 -9.90
C MET A 407 -2.17 16.98 -9.70
N LEU A 408 -2.21 18.13 -9.04
CA LEU A 408 -3.43 18.87 -8.72
C LEU A 408 -3.82 19.85 -9.86
N ARG A 409 -5.15 20.13 -9.97
CA ARG A 409 -5.72 21.11 -10.90
C ARG A 409 -5.92 22.45 -10.23
#